data_3146b75f1ad167b40bec06dac51078a1
#
_entry.id   3146b75f1ad167b40bec06dac51078a1
#
_cell.length_a   1.000
_cell.length_b   1.000
_cell.length_c   1.000
_cell.angle_alpha   90.00
_cell.angle_beta   90.00
_cell.angle_gamma   90.00
#
_symmetry.space_group_name_H-M   'P 1'
#
loop_
_entity.id
_entity.type
_entity.pdbx_description
1 polymer ?
#
loop_
_entity_poly.entity_id
_entity_poly.type
_entity_poly.pdbx_seq_one_letter_code
_entity_poly.pdbx_strand_id
1 'polypeptide(L)'
;MILDPDHVSIKRVELAWWGYEVIGIAPMLRYLVNEGMIELDDYTNYGMSARFKAGAMGIPFIPTRDHGGTDMELVNRGTMITCPFSKENVYLVPACHPDVGIVHVQAADMYGDCRIFGAHCTCPEIAQAAVNTIVTCEQVIPNSSIRNHPNLTEIPFAVVDAVVEQPFGAYPGASYGYYWFDMPHFLYFRDMCNEFGKTGNKDKIESYFDKYIYGVETFDDFLATRPNNRLKELRQADGGQPIILV
;
A
#
# COMPACT_ATOMS: atom_id res chain seq x y z
N MET A 1 -10.50 8.88 -5.26
CA MET A 1 -10.99 8.10 -6.40
C MET A 1 -11.68 6.82 -5.95
N ILE A 2 -11.00 5.80 -5.48
CA ILE A 2 -11.67 4.59 -4.94
C ILE A 2 -12.65 4.89 -3.80
N LEU A 3 -12.51 6.02 -3.17
CA LEU A 3 -13.30 6.43 -2.01
C LEU A 3 -14.44 7.40 -2.35
N ASP A 4 -14.50 7.89 -3.59
CA ASP A 4 -15.60 8.73 -4.06
C ASP A 4 -16.65 7.86 -4.74
N PRO A 5 -17.85 7.69 -4.14
CA PRO A 5 -18.88 6.80 -4.67
C PRO A 5 -19.47 7.29 -6.00
N ASP A 6 -19.28 8.55 -6.36
CA ASP A 6 -19.78 9.12 -7.61
C ASP A 6 -18.75 9.04 -8.76
N HIS A 7 -17.48 8.80 -8.44
CA HIS A 7 -16.38 8.74 -9.42
C HIS A 7 -15.52 7.49 -9.26
N VAL A 8 -16.13 6.32 -9.16
CA VAL A 8 -15.43 5.03 -9.03
C VAL A 8 -14.77 4.66 -10.34
N SER A 9 -13.44 4.81 -10.41
CA SER A 9 -12.63 4.45 -11.59
C SER A 9 -12.03 3.04 -11.50
N ILE A 10 -12.11 2.39 -10.34
CA ILE A 10 -11.57 1.05 -10.09
C ILE A 10 -12.68 0.03 -10.26
N LYS A 11 -12.44 -0.98 -11.11
CA LYS A 11 -13.40 -2.07 -11.34
C LYS A 11 -13.20 -3.23 -10.37
N ARG A 12 -11.95 -3.49 -9.99
CA ARG A 12 -11.56 -4.64 -9.18
C ARG A 12 -10.44 -4.30 -8.23
N VAL A 13 -10.51 -4.85 -7.04
CA VAL A 13 -9.45 -4.78 -6.03
C VAL A 13 -9.07 -6.19 -5.60
N GLU A 14 -7.78 -6.49 -5.61
CA GLU A 14 -7.21 -7.72 -5.09
C GLU A 14 -6.35 -7.36 -3.88
N LEU A 15 -6.71 -7.85 -2.70
CA LEU A 15 -6.05 -7.44 -1.46
C LEU A 15 -6.16 -8.51 -0.36
N ALA A 16 -5.38 -8.34 0.68
CA ALA A 16 -5.48 -9.11 1.91
C ALA A 16 -6.11 -8.30 3.05
N TRP A 17 -5.88 -6.99 3.08
CA TRP A 17 -6.41 -6.11 4.10
C TRP A 17 -6.53 -4.68 3.58
N TRP A 18 -7.63 -4.02 3.90
CA TRP A 18 -7.82 -2.61 3.61
C TRP A 18 -8.37 -1.90 4.84
N GLY A 19 -7.50 -1.35 5.62
CA GLY A 19 -7.85 -0.67 6.87
C GLY A 19 -6.65 -0.57 7.81
N TYR A 20 -6.93 -0.11 9.01
CA TYR A 20 -5.98 -0.14 10.12
C TYR A 20 -6.52 -1.06 11.19
N GLU A 21 -5.70 -1.95 11.72
CA GLU A 21 -6.11 -2.93 12.74
C GLU A 21 -6.75 -2.26 13.96
N VAL A 22 -6.24 -1.09 14.34
CA VAL A 22 -6.75 -0.30 15.48
C VAL A 22 -8.08 0.40 15.18
N ILE A 23 -8.38 0.67 13.90
CA ILE A 23 -9.55 1.45 13.46
C ILE A 23 -10.60 0.57 12.78
N GLY A 24 -10.16 -0.55 12.21
CA GLY A 24 -10.98 -1.49 11.46
C GLY A 24 -10.91 -1.32 9.94
N ILE A 25 -11.75 -2.07 9.23
CA ILE A 25 -11.84 -2.08 7.76
C ILE A 25 -12.32 -0.71 7.27
N ALA A 26 -11.78 -0.25 6.12
CA ALA A 26 -12.18 1.00 5.47
C ALA A 26 -13.69 0.96 5.11
N PRO A 27 -14.52 1.84 5.71
CA PRO A 27 -15.98 1.75 5.53
C PRO A 27 -16.43 2.01 4.09
N MET A 28 -15.72 2.88 3.37
CA MET A 28 -16.07 3.20 1.98
C MET A 28 -15.82 2.02 1.05
N LEU A 29 -14.71 1.29 1.20
CA LEU A 29 -14.47 0.08 0.40
C LEU A 29 -15.59 -0.94 0.63
N ARG A 30 -15.96 -1.17 1.92
CA ARG A 30 -17.07 -2.06 2.26
C ARG A 30 -18.37 -1.62 1.59
N TYR A 31 -18.68 -0.34 1.59
CA TYR A 31 -19.85 0.20 0.93
C TYR A 31 -19.82 -0.09 -0.58
N LEU A 32 -18.72 0.27 -1.27
CA LEU A 32 -18.60 0.09 -2.72
C LEU A 32 -18.67 -1.38 -3.17
N VAL A 33 -18.12 -2.29 -2.36
CA VAL A 33 -18.21 -3.74 -2.63
C VAL A 33 -19.64 -4.24 -2.41
N ASN A 34 -20.32 -3.85 -1.31
CA ASN A 34 -21.69 -4.26 -1.03
C ASN A 34 -22.69 -3.75 -2.07
N GLU A 35 -22.48 -2.55 -2.61
CA GLU A 35 -23.28 -1.98 -3.70
C GLU A 35 -22.93 -2.56 -5.09
N GLY A 36 -21.95 -3.48 -5.17
CA GLY A 36 -21.53 -4.08 -6.43
C GLY A 36 -20.80 -3.14 -7.38
N MET A 37 -20.30 -2.03 -6.88
CA MET A 37 -19.56 -1.02 -7.66
C MET A 37 -18.11 -1.42 -7.91
N ILE A 38 -17.56 -2.29 -7.06
CA ILE A 38 -16.19 -2.81 -7.13
C ILE A 38 -16.22 -4.31 -6.90
N GLU A 39 -15.53 -5.08 -7.73
CA GLU A 39 -15.26 -6.49 -7.48
C GLU A 39 -14.10 -6.62 -6.47
N LEU A 40 -14.22 -7.55 -5.53
CA LEU A 40 -13.21 -7.84 -4.54
C LEU A 40 -12.75 -9.29 -4.66
N ASP A 41 -11.44 -9.49 -4.86
CA ASP A 41 -10.76 -10.77 -4.64
C ASP A 41 -10.02 -10.69 -3.30
N ASP A 42 -10.47 -11.47 -2.34
CA ASP A 42 -9.91 -11.49 -0.99
C ASP A 42 -8.88 -12.61 -0.85
N TYR A 43 -7.70 -12.26 -0.35
CA TYR A 43 -6.59 -13.18 -0.11
C TYR A 43 -6.13 -13.05 1.34
N THR A 44 -5.45 -14.08 1.85
CA THR A 44 -4.72 -13.93 3.11
C THR A 44 -3.50 -13.02 2.91
N ASN A 45 -2.95 -12.46 3.99
CA ASN A 45 -1.71 -11.67 3.92
C ASN A 45 -0.58 -12.48 3.27
N TYR A 46 -0.43 -13.76 3.66
CA TYR A 46 0.57 -14.63 3.06
C TYR A 46 0.26 -14.94 1.60
N GLY A 47 -1.00 -15.26 1.26
CA GLY A 47 -1.42 -15.56 -0.10
C GLY A 47 -1.14 -14.39 -1.05
N MET A 48 -1.44 -13.17 -0.63
CA MET A 48 -1.15 -11.98 -1.46
C MET A 48 0.35 -11.74 -1.63
N SER A 49 1.14 -11.87 -0.54
CA SER A 49 2.60 -11.79 -0.62
C SER A 49 3.19 -12.89 -1.50
N ALA A 50 2.67 -14.12 -1.41
CA ALA A 50 3.10 -15.24 -2.25
C ALA A 50 2.83 -15.00 -3.74
N ARG A 51 1.74 -14.32 -4.09
CA ARG A 51 1.42 -13.94 -5.48
C ARG A 51 2.47 -13.00 -6.07
N PHE A 52 2.84 -11.93 -5.35
CA PHE A 52 3.90 -11.02 -5.77
C PHE A 52 5.26 -11.72 -5.80
N LYS A 53 5.54 -12.57 -4.81
CA LYS A 53 6.78 -13.34 -4.79
C LYS A 53 6.89 -14.29 -5.99
N ALA A 54 5.80 -14.94 -6.37
CA ALA A 54 5.77 -15.76 -7.58
C ALA A 54 6.09 -14.94 -8.83
N GLY A 55 5.48 -13.73 -8.95
CA GLY A 55 5.76 -12.79 -10.03
C GLY A 55 7.23 -12.37 -10.07
N ALA A 56 7.79 -11.97 -8.92
CA ALA A 56 9.19 -11.58 -8.79
C ALA A 56 10.18 -12.71 -9.16
N MET A 57 9.82 -13.95 -8.86
CA MET A 57 10.61 -15.15 -9.21
C MET A 57 10.41 -15.63 -10.66
N GLY A 58 9.46 -15.06 -11.40
CA GLY A 58 9.11 -15.52 -12.75
C GLY A 58 8.47 -16.92 -12.79
N ILE A 59 7.85 -17.36 -11.68
CA ILE A 59 7.15 -18.65 -11.62
C ILE A 59 5.63 -18.44 -11.66
N PRO A 60 4.85 -19.38 -12.23
CA PRO A 60 3.43 -19.16 -12.47
C PRO A 60 2.56 -19.18 -11.21
N PHE A 61 3.00 -19.79 -10.12
CA PHE A 61 2.28 -19.89 -8.86
C PHE A 61 3.19 -20.28 -7.69
N ILE A 62 2.69 -20.09 -6.45
CA ILE A 62 3.29 -20.66 -5.23
C ILE A 62 2.24 -21.54 -4.55
N PRO A 63 2.60 -22.80 -4.14
CA PRO A 63 1.72 -23.62 -3.33
C PRO A 63 1.68 -23.10 -1.88
N THR A 64 0.48 -22.97 -1.32
CA THR A 64 0.25 -22.52 0.05
C THR A 64 -0.72 -23.46 0.79
N ARG A 65 -0.82 -23.28 2.12
CA ARG A 65 -1.82 -23.97 2.95
C ARG A 65 -2.76 -23.00 3.65
N ASP A 66 -2.54 -21.71 3.49
CA ASP A 66 -3.18 -20.65 4.25
C ASP A 66 -4.64 -20.39 3.85
N HIS A 67 -5.06 -20.86 2.67
CA HIS A 67 -6.45 -20.78 2.21
C HIS A 67 -7.26 -22.02 2.61
N GLY A 68 -6.61 -23.11 2.99
CA GLY A 68 -7.22 -24.40 3.23
C GLY A 68 -8.31 -24.38 4.31
N GLY A 69 -9.51 -24.86 3.96
CA GLY A 69 -10.65 -24.92 4.87
C GLY A 69 -11.38 -23.59 5.07
N THR A 70 -11.14 -22.60 4.22
CA THR A 70 -11.84 -21.32 4.22
C THR A 70 -12.64 -21.13 2.93
N ASP A 71 -13.65 -20.23 2.96
CA ASP A 71 -14.43 -19.88 1.75
C ASP A 71 -13.58 -19.16 0.69
N MET A 72 -12.39 -18.69 1.03
CA MET A 72 -11.45 -18.10 0.07
C MET A 72 -11.04 -19.05 -1.05
N GLU A 73 -11.08 -20.38 -0.80
CA GLU A 73 -10.83 -21.39 -1.84
C GLU A 73 -11.85 -21.31 -2.98
N LEU A 74 -13.04 -20.80 -2.71
CA LEU A 74 -14.17 -20.77 -3.64
C LEU A 74 -14.28 -19.46 -4.42
N VAL A 75 -13.71 -18.37 -3.90
CA VAL A 75 -13.97 -17.01 -4.41
C VAL A 75 -12.78 -16.33 -5.05
N ASN A 76 -11.57 -16.88 -4.93
CA ASN A 76 -10.40 -16.31 -5.58
C ASN A 76 -9.85 -17.21 -6.71
N ARG A 77 -8.80 -16.74 -7.41
CA ARG A 77 -8.33 -17.35 -8.66
C ARG A 77 -7.39 -18.53 -8.52
N GLY A 78 -7.14 -18.97 -7.29
CA GLY A 78 -6.28 -20.12 -7.06
C GLY A 78 -6.99 -21.46 -7.33
N THR A 79 -6.28 -22.54 -7.15
CA THR A 79 -6.82 -23.90 -7.31
C THR A 79 -6.19 -24.87 -6.31
N MET A 80 -7.01 -25.82 -5.82
CA MET A 80 -6.55 -26.88 -4.95
C MET A 80 -5.96 -28.02 -5.76
N ILE A 81 -4.81 -28.54 -5.35
CA ILE A 81 -4.22 -29.76 -5.90
C ILE A 81 -3.74 -30.68 -4.80
N THR A 82 -3.59 -31.96 -5.10
CA THR A 82 -2.86 -32.90 -4.24
C THR A 82 -1.37 -32.83 -4.54
N CYS A 83 -0.56 -32.49 -3.57
CA CYS A 83 0.89 -32.42 -3.71
C CYS A 83 1.44 -33.80 -4.14
N PRO A 84 2.22 -33.89 -5.23
CA PRO A 84 2.73 -35.17 -5.71
C PRO A 84 3.76 -35.80 -4.75
N PHE A 85 4.36 -35.00 -3.88
CA PHE A 85 5.38 -35.46 -2.93
C PHE A 85 4.79 -35.84 -1.57
N SER A 86 4.10 -34.92 -0.89
CA SER A 86 3.55 -35.14 0.46
C SER A 86 2.17 -35.80 0.47
N LYS A 87 1.47 -35.86 -0.67
CA LYS A 87 0.09 -36.35 -0.84
C LYS A 87 -0.97 -35.56 -0.08
N GLU A 88 -0.61 -34.38 0.44
CA GLU A 88 -1.52 -33.46 1.09
C GLU A 88 -2.12 -32.48 0.07
N ASN A 89 -3.29 -31.96 0.38
CA ASN A 89 -3.89 -30.90 -0.43
C ASN A 89 -3.14 -29.58 -0.19
N VAL A 90 -2.82 -28.87 -1.27
CA VAL A 90 -2.21 -27.56 -1.26
C VAL A 90 -2.97 -26.63 -2.23
N TYR A 91 -3.08 -25.38 -1.84
CA TYR A 91 -3.70 -24.35 -2.66
C TYR A 91 -2.63 -23.62 -3.49
N LEU A 92 -2.83 -23.54 -4.80
CA LEU A 92 -1.93 -22.83 -5.71
C LEU A 92 -2.42 -21.40 -5.88
N VAL A 93 -1.68 -20.44 -5.35
CA VAL A 93 -1.96 -19.02 -5.60
C VAL A 93 -1.23 -18.57 -6.88
N PRO A 94 -1.96 -18.00 -7.86
CA PRO A 94 -1.34 -17.58 -9.13
C PRO A 94 -0.45 -16.36 -8.94
N ALA A 95 0.61 -16.27 -9.74
CA ALA A 95 1.50 -15.11 -9.76
C ALA A 95 0.73 -13.82 -10.07
N CYS A 96 1.18 -12.72 -9.47
CA CYS A 96 0.73 -11.37 -9.79
C CYS A 96 1.86 -10.65 -10.55
N HIS A 97 1.53 -10.10 -11.73
CA HIS A 97 2.44 -9.31 -12.55
C HIS A 97 1.77 -7.96 -12.83
N PRO A 98 1.95 -6.95 -11.96
CA PRO A 98 1.41 -5.63 -12.20
C PRO A 98 2.04 -4.97 -13.43
N ASP A 99 1.26 -4.23 -14.22
CA ASP A 99 1.81 -3.38 -15.28
C ASP A 99 2.65 -2.25 -14.69
N VAL A 100 2.22 -1.72 -13.53
CA VAL A 100 2.93 -0.69 -12.77
C VAL A 100 2.92 -1.03 -11.29
N GLY A 101 4.11 -1.11 -10.69
CA GLY A 101 4.33 -1.16 -9.26
C GLY A 101 4.61 0.25 -8.72
N ILE A 102 3.89 0.65 -7.68
CA ILE A 102 4.15 1.92 -7.01
C ILE A 102 4.46 1.62 -5.54
N VAL A 103 5.65 1.99 -5.10
CA VAL A 103 6.10 1.78 -3.72
C VAL A 103 6.64 3.06 -3.11
N HIS A 104 6.42 3.26 -1.82
CA HIS A 104 7.00 4.37 -1.06
C HIS A 104 8.06 3.84 -0.10
N VAL A 105 9.25 4.44 -0.15
CA VAL A 105 10.40 4.03 0.66
C VAL A 105 10.97 5.21 1.44
N GLN A 106 11.77 4.94 2.45
CA GLN A 106 12.41 6.01 3.23
C GLN A 106 13.50 6.72 2.46
N ALA A 107 14.31 5.99 1.70
CA ALA A 107 15.35 6.61 0.89
C ALA A 107 15.60 5.83 -0.40
N ALA A 108 15.95 6.56 -1.44
CA ALA A 108 16.44 6.00 -2.69
C ALA A 108 17.62 6.83 -3.19
N ASP A 109 18.47 6.27 -4.03
CA ASP A 109 19.41 7.08 -4.79
C ASP A 109 18.84 7.44 -6.17
N MET A 110 19.54 8.27 -6.90
CA MET A 110 19.12 8.72 -8.23
C MET A 110 19.07 7.59 -9.28
N TYR A 111 19.66 6.44 -9.01
CA TYR A 111 19.66 5.28 -9.90
C TYR A 111 18.55 4.28 -9.61
N GLY A 112 17.94 4.36 -8.42
CA GLY A 112 16.84 3.49 -8.02
C GLY A 112 17.18 2.45 -6.96
N ASP A 113 18.38 2.47 -6.39
CA ASP A 113 18.68 1.65 -5.21
C ASP A 113 17.96 2.21 -3.98
N CYS A 114 17.11 1.39 -3.34
CA CYS A 114 16.22 1.84 -2.28
C CYS A 114 16.52 1.19 -0.93
N ARG A 115 16.28 1.97 0.13
CA ARG A 115 16.33 1.52 1.52
C ARG A 115 14.95 1.59 2.16
N ILE A 116 14.58 0.51 2.84
CA ILE A 116 13.36 0.42 3.64
C ILE A 116 13.76 0.17 5.09
N PHE A 117 13.26 1.01 6.00
CA PHE A 117 13.48 0.84 7.43
C PHE A 117 12.19 0.37 8.10
N GLY A 118 12.29 -0.62 8.99
CA GLY A 118 11.14 -1.23 9.62
C GLY A 118 10.62 -2.45 8.84
N ALA A 119 9.32 -2.65 8.84
CA ALA A 119 8.71 -3.78 8.14
C ALA A 119 8.66 -3.51 6.61
N HIS A 120 9.30 -4.37 5.85
CA HIS A 120 9.31 -4.26 4.37
C HIS A 120 7.96 -4.61 3.73
N CYS A 121 7.13 -5.36 4.46
CA CYS A 121 5.89 -5.93 3.94
C CYS A 121 6.14 -6.66 2.60
N THR A 122 5.44 -6.25 1.55
CA THR A 122 5.56 -6.86 0.21
C THR A 122 6.17 -5.87 -0.81
N CYS A 123 6.72 -4.73 -0.36
CA CYS A 123 7.24 -3.70 -1.26
C CYS A 123 8.35 -4.20 -2.19
N PRO A 124 9.36 -4.98 -1.73
CA PRO A 124 10.39 -5.51 -2.63
C PRO A 124 9.83 -6.47 -3.69
N GLU A 125 8.89 -7.33 -3.32
CA GLU A 125 8.27 -8.27 -4.24
C GLU A 125 7.35 -7.56 -5.24
N ILE A 126 6.63 -6.51 -4.86
CA ILE A 126 5.84 -5.68 -5.77
C ILE A 126 6.76 -5.04 -6.82
N ALA A 127 7.86 -4.42 -6.38
CA ALA A 127 8.81 -3.79 -7.27
C ALA A 127 9.43 -4.78 -8.26
N GLN A 128 9.74 -6.00 -7.81
CA GLN A 128 10.35 -7.04 -8.66
C GLN A 128 9.35 -7.75 -9.56
N ALA A 129 8.07 -7.79 -9.20
CA ALA A 129 7.02 -8.46 -9.97
C ALA A 129 6.41 -7.57 -11.06
N ALA A 130 6.53 -6.26 -10.92
CA ALA A 130 5.95 -5.28 -11.85
C ALA A 130 6.74 -5.19 -13.16
N VAL A 131 6.04 -4.82 -14.24
CA VAL A 131 6.68 -4.52 -15.54
C VAL A 131 7.41 -3.18 -15.48
N ASN A 132 6.81 -2.19 -14.81
CA ASN A 132 7.42 -0.89 -14.56
C ASN A 132 7.27 -0.55 -13.08
N THR A 133 8.31 -0.02 -12.46
CA THR A 133 8.29 0.34 -11.04
C THR A 133 8.58 1.82 -10.84
N ILE A 134 7.65 2.48 -10.16
CA ILE A 134 7.79 3.86 -9.69
C ILE A 134 8.04 3.84 -8.18
N VAL A 135 9.17 4.38 -7.77
CA VAL A 135 9.49 4.55 -6.34
C VAL A 135 9.28 6.01 -5.96
N THR A 136 8.47 6.25 -4.94
CA THR A 136 8.47 7.53 -4.23
C THR A 136 9.29 7.38 -2.94
N CYS A 137 10.02 8.40 -2.53
CA CYS A 137 10.84 8.33 -1.32
C CYS A 137 10.77 9.61 -0.50
N GLU A 138 11.02 9.47 0.80
CA GLU A 138 11.13 10.62 1.71
C GLU A 138 12.36 11.46 1.40
N GLN A 139 13.43 10.82 0.91
CA GLN A 139 14.69 11.49 0.61
C GLN A 139 15.48 10.78 -0.48
N VAL A 140 15.98 11.56 -1.44
CA VAL A 140 17.01 11.09 -2.37
C VAL A 140 18.38 11.25 -1.72
N ILE A 141 19.11 10.14 -1.61
CA ILE A 141 20.46 10.09 -0.99
C ILE A 141 21.56 9.93 -2.03
N PRO A 142 22.81 10.34 -1.72
CA PRO A 142 23.94 10.12 -2.60
C PRO A 142 24.20 8.63 -2.85
N ASN A 143 24.55 8.25 -4.08
CA ASN A 143 24.92 6.87 -4.41
C ASN A 143 26.10 6.35 -3.57
N SER A 144 27.00 7.23 -3.12
CA SER A 144 28.07 6.87 -2.20
C SER A 144 27.55 6.27 -0.88
N SER A 145 26.41 6.75 -0.36
CA SER A 145 25.78 6.19 0.83
C SER A 145 25.30 4.74 0.59
N ILE A 146 24.72 4.49 -0.59
CA ILE A 146 24.34 3.12 -1.00
C ILE A 146 25.60 2.23 -1.08
N ARG A 147 26.61 2.67 -1.78
CA ARG A 147 27.85 1.90 -2.01
C ARG A 147 28.65 1.59 -0.74
N ASN A 148 28.60 2.48 0.25
CA ASN A 148 29.27 2.26 1.53
C ASN A 148 28.57 1.17 2.38
N HIS A 149 27.27 1.00 2.21
CA HIS A 149 26.45 0.02 2.94
C HIS A 149 25.49 -0.73 2.01
N PRO A 150 26.01 -1.52 1.04
CA PRO A 150 25.18 -2.18 0.02
C PRO A 150 24.22 -3.22 0.60
N ASN A 151 24.52 -3.76 1.78
CA ASN A 151 23.68 -4.71 2.50
C ASN A 151 22.37 -4.10 3.04
N LEU A 152 22.19 -2.79 2.98
CA LEU A 152 20.95 -2.09 3.35
C LEU A 152 20.04 -1.81 2.14
N THR A 153 20.43 -2.23 0.94
CA THR A 153 19.60 -2.07 -0.26
C THR A 153 18.55 -3.19 -0.29
N GLU A 154 17.27 -2.80 -0.24
CA GLU A 154 16.12 -3.71 -0.25
C GLU A 154 15.50 -3.85 -1.64
N ILE A 155 15.48 -2.77 -2.42
CA ILE A 155 15.04 -2.78 -3.81
C ILE A 155 16.22 -2.33 -4.66
N PRO A 156 16.74 -3.19 -5.54
CA PRO A 156 17.88 -2.84 -6.39
C PRO A 156 17.44 -1.99 -7.60
N PHE A 157 18.31 -1.10 -8.04
CA PHE A 157 18.08 -0.20 -9.20
C PHE A 157 17.60 -0.92 -10.46
N ALA A 158 17.97 -2.19 -10.65
CA ALA A 158 17.66 -2.96 -11.86
C ALA A 158 16.16 -3.23 -12.07
N VAL A 159 15.33 -2.99 -11.05
CA VAL A 159 13.86 -3.18 -11.09
C VAL A 159 13.11 -1.87 -10.86
N VAL A 160 13.77 -0.72 -10.96
CA VAL A 160 13.18 0.61 -10.74
C VAL A 160 13.31 1.45 -12.00
N ASP A 161 12.18 1.95 -12.50
CA ASP A 161 12.14 2.78 -13.72
C ASP A 161 12.12 4.27 -13.41
N ALA A 162 11.56 4.66 -12.26
CA ALA A 162 11.49 6.07 -11.86
C ALA A 162 11.62 6.24 -10.34
N VAL A 163 12.34 7.29 -9.94
CA VAL A 163 12.46 7.74 -8.54
C VAL A 163 11.90 9.15 -8.42
N VAL A 164 11.03 9.34 -7.43
CA VAL A 164 10.40 10.64 -7.13
C VAL A 164 10.63 10.96 -5.65
N GLU A 165 11.33 12.04 -5.36
CA GLU A 165 11.43 12.55 -3.99
C GLU A 165 10.12 13.21 -3.61
N GLN A 166 9.42 12.61 -2.65
CA GLN A 166 8.12 13.08 -2.17
C GLN A 166 8.04 12.93 -0.65
N PRO A 167 8.55 13.91 0.12
CA PRO A 167 8.41 13.90 1.57
C PRO A 167 6.95 13.82 2.00
N PHE A 168 6.67 13.07 3.03
CA PHE A 168 5.31 12.73 3.46
C PHE A 168 4.49 11.92 2.45
N GLY A 169 5.11 11.23 1.49
CA GLY A 169 4.40 10.48 0.46
C GLY A 169 3.53 9.33 0.97
N ALA A 170 3.76 8.84 2.19
CA ALA A 170 2.89 7.86 2.84
C ALA A 170 1.75 8.50 3.69
N TYR A 171 1.73 9.85 3.83
CA TYR A 171 0.70 10.53 4.64
C TYR A 171 -0.72 10.24 4.08
N PRO A 172 -1.73 10.00 4.93
CA PRO A 172 -1.78 10.08 6.40
C PRO A 172 -1.23 8.86 7.15
N GLY A 173 -0.64 7.88 6.46
CA GLY A 173 0.10 6.77 7.05
C GLY A 173 1.41 7.22 7.70
N ALA A 174 2.23 6.26 8.12
CA ALA A 174 3.53 6.49 8.72
C ALA A 174 4.67 6.13 7.76
N SER A 175 5.80 6.83 7.90
CA SER A 175 7.09 6.44 7.35
C SER A 175 8.09 6.36 8.50
N TYR A 176 8.48 5.15 8.88
CA TYR A 176 9.34 4.92 10.06
C TYR A 176 10.64 5.70 9.98
N GLY A 177 10.98 6.40 11.06
CA GLY A 177 12.13 7.28 11.14
C GLY A 177 11.91 8.68 10.54
N TYR A 178 10.75 8.96 9.95
CA TYR A 178 10.42 10.26 9.38
C TYR A 178 9.19 10.89 10.02
N TYR A 179 8.07 10.16 10.16
CA TYR A 179 6.85 10.65 10.80
C TYR A 179 5.89 9.51 11.16
N TRP A 180 5.06 9.77 12.15
CA TRP A 180 4.01 8.86 12.60
C TRP A 180 2.71 9.09 11.83
N PHE A 181 1.79 8.13 11.90
CA PHE A 181 0.50 8.24 11.21
C PHE A 181 -0.44 9.26 11.86
N ASP A 182 -1.29 9.89 11.05
CA ASP A 182 -2.25 10.88 11.51
C ASP A 182 -3.58 10.24 11.94
N MET A 183 -3.60 9.68 13.16
CA MET A 183 -4.77 9.02 13.72
C MET A 183 -6.04 9.92 13.71
N PRO A 184 -6.02 11.19 14.15
CA PRO A 184 -7.19 12.05 14.06
C PRO A 184 -7.76 12.20 12.67
N HIS A 185 -6.91 12.29 11.64
CA HIS A 185 -7.35 12.37 10.26
C HIS A 185 -8.02 11.08 9.79
N PHE A 186 -7.46 9.92 10.14
CA PHE A 186 -8.06 8.62 9.85
C PHE A 186 -9.42 8.44 10.54
N LEU A 187 -9.52 8.80 11.81
CA LEU A 187 -10.77 8.72 12.56
C LEU A 187 -11.84 9.63 11.97
N TYR A 188 -11.47 10.86 11.62
CA TYR A 188 -12.38 11.80 10.96
C TYR A 188 -12.92 11.23 9.64
N PHE A 189 -12.05 10.70 8.77
CA PHE A 189 -12.46 10.09 7.51
C PHE A 189 -13.34 8.86 7.73
N ARG A 190 -12.94 7.95 8.63
CA ARG A 190 -13.73 6.77 8.99
C ARG A 190 -15.14 7.12 9.46
N ASP A 191 -15.24 8.07 10.38
CA ASP A 191 -16.53 8.43 10.99
C ASP A 191 -17.48 9.07 9.96
N MET A 192 -16.93 9.89 9.07
CA MET A 192 -17.64 10.46 7.95
C MET A 192 -18.17 9.37 6.99
N CYS A 193 -17.33 8.41 6.61
CA CYS A 193 -17.74 7.28 5.76
C CYS A 193 -18.78 6.39 6.43
N ASN A 194 -18.66 6.15 7.73
CA ASN A 194 -19.65 5.41 8.49
C ASN A 194 -21.01 6.12 8.58
N GLU A 195 -21.01 7.45 8.70
CA GLU A 195 -22.22 8.26 8.68
C GLU A 195 -22.91 8.18 7.31
N PHE A 196 -22.13 8.33 6.23
CA PHE A 196 -22.64 8.14 4.87
C PHE A 196 -23.27 6.76 4.67
N GLY A 197 -22.58 5.69 5.06
CA GLY A 197 -23.08 4.32 4.93
C GLY A 197 -24.36 4.04 5.72
N LYS A 198 -24.65 4.83 6.78
CA LYS A 198 -25.89 4.71 7.57
C LYS A 198 -27.03 5.59 7.06
N THR A 199 -26.73 6.75 6.56
CA THR A 199 -27.74 7.78 6.26
C THR A 199 -27.95 8.05 4.78
N GLY A 200 -26.97 7.66 3.93
CA GLY A 200 -26.91 8.04 2.52
C GLY A 200 -26.59 9.53 2.28
N ASN A 201 -26.34 10.31 3.36
CA ASN A 201 -26.03 11.74 3.23
C ASN A 201 -24.58 11.94 2.77
N LYS A 202 -24.39 12.54 1.61
CA LYS A 202 -23.10 12.77 0.95
C LYS A 202 -22.41 14.08 1.34
N ASP A 203 -23.09 15.03 1.97
CA ASP A 203 -22.59 16.40 2.17
C ASP A 203 -21.18 16.47 2.77
N LYS A 204 -20.92 15.63 3.78
CA LYS A 204 -19.61 15.60 4.46
C LYS A 204 -18.53 14.96 3.60
N ILE A 205 -18.87 13.93 2.85
CA ILE A 205 -17.93 13.25 1.93
C ILE A 205 -17.57 14.21 0.78
N GLU A 206 -18.56 14.84 0.16
CA GLU A 206 -18.34 15.84 -0.90
C GLU A 206 -17.47 16.98 -0.39
N SER A 207 -17.78 17.55 0.78
CA SER A 207 -16.95 18.58 1.40
C SER A 207 -15.50 18.11 1.69
N TYR A 208 -15.32 16.84 2.03
CA TYR A 208 -13.99 16.27 2.21
C TYR A 208 -13.24 16.19 0.88
N PHE A 209 -13.87 15.66 -0.16
CA PHE A 209 -13.26 15.55 -1.48
C PHE A 209 -12.95 16.93 -2.08
N ASP A 210 -13.88 17.86 -1.97
CA ASP A 210 -13.67 19.25 -2.43
C ASP A 210 -12.46 19.88 -1.74
N LYS A 211 -12.34 19.70 -0.44
CA LYS A 211 -11.25 20.30 0.33
C LYS A 211 -9.90 19.66 0.10
N TYR A 212 -9.85 18.32 0.04
CA TYR A 212 -8.60 17.57 0.17
C TYR A 212 -8.15 16.88 -1.12
N ILE A 213 -9.02 16.77 -2.10
CA ILE A 213 -8.74 16.09 -3.37
C ILE A 213 -8.92 17.03 -4.55
N TYR A 214 -10.14 17.55 -4.74
CA TYR A 214 -10.45 18.38 -5.93
C TYR A 214 -10.04 19.85 -5.78
N GLY A 215 -9.98 20.34 -4.56
CA GLY A 215 -9.59 21.73 -4.25
C GLY A 215 -8.08 21.95 -4.08
N VAL A 216 -7.25 20.94 -4.40
CA VAL A 216 -5.78 21.03 -4.32
C VAL A 216 -5.19 20.69 -5.69
N GLU A 217 -4.18 21.45 -6.13
CA GLU A 217 -3.52 21.22 -7.42
C GLU A 217 -2.28 20.35 -7.28
N THR A 218 -1.59 20.44 -6.13
CA THR A 218 -0.34 19.73 -5.85
C THR A 218 -0.42 18.97 -4.53
N PHE A 219 0.51 18.04 -4.33
CA PHE A 219 0.63 17.35 -3.06
C PHE A 219 1.05 18.29 -1.92
N ASP A 220 1.82 19.32 -2.21
CA ASP A 220 2.19 20.34 -1.23
C ASP A 220 0.96 21.17 -0.80
N ASP A 221 0.05 21.49 -1.71
CA ASP A 221 -1.22 22.12 -1.37
C ASP A 221 -2.06 21.22 -0.47
N PHE A 222 -2.10 19.92 -0.76
CA PHE A 222 -2.75 18.95 0.12
C PHE A 222 -2.13 18.95 1.52
N LEU A 223 -0.82 18.93 1.65
CA LEU A 223 -0.14 19.01 2.94
C LEU A 223 -0.40 20.35 3.65
N ALA A 224 -0.48 21.46 2.92
CA ALA A 224 -0.80 22.77 3.46
C ALA A 224 -2.22 22.87 4.03
N THR A 225 -3.14 21.98 3.65
CA THR A 225 -4.48 21.92 4.26
C THR A 225 -4.46 21.41 5.71
N ARG A 226 -3.32 20.87 6.18
CA ARG A 226 -3.20 20.35 7.56
C ARG A 226 -3.19 21.50 8.58
N PRO A 227 -3.74 21.27 9.78
CA PRO A 227 -3.65 22.26 10.87
C PRO A 227 -2.20 22.68 11.13
N ASN A 228 -2.01 23.92 11.57
CA ASN A 228 -0.70 24.47 11.94
C ASN A 228 0.08 23.50 12.85
N ASN A 229 1.34 23.25 12.51
CA ASN A 229 2.27 22.35 13.18
C ASN A 229 1.95 20.83 13.13
N ARG A 230 0.84 20.38 12.51
CA ARG A 230 0.47 18.95 12.52
C ARG A 230 1.57 18.05 11.96
N LEU A 231 2.12 18.39 10.80
CA LEU A 231 3.21 17.60 10.19
C LEU A 231 4.46 17.58 11.07
N LYS A 232 4.76 18.68 11.77
CA LYS A 232 5.86 18.74 12.73
C LYS A 232 5.61 17.85 13.95
N GLU A 233 4.40 17.82 14.47
CA GLU A 233 4.00 16.93 15.56
C GLU A 233 4.16 15.46 15.19
N LEU A 234 3.77 15.08 13.96
CA LEU A 234 3.92 13.71 13.47
C LEU A 234 5.39 13.30 13.37
N ARG A 235 6.27 14.19 12.91
CA ARG A 235 7.73 13.95 12.93
C ARG A 235 8.26 13.77 14.34
N GLN A 236 7.82 14.59 15.29
CA GLN A 236 8.23 14.50 16.71
C GLN A 236 7.72 13.21 17.36
N ALA A 237 6.51 12.75 17.01
CA ALA A 237 5.93 11.52 17.55
C ALA A 237 6.72 10.26 17.13
N ASP A 238 7.41 10.30 16.00
CA ASP A 238 8.31 9.22 15.54
C ASP A 238 9.76 9.37 16.06
N GLY A 239 9.98 10.20 17.07
CA GLY A 239 11.30 10.41 17.68
C GLY A 239 12.03 11.67 17.21
N GLY A 240 11.49 12.41 16.26
CA GLY A 240 11.92 13.76 15.87
C GLY A 240 13.25 13.89 15.14
N GLN A 241 13.94 12.78 14.89
CA GLN A 241 15.22 12.76 14.16
C GLN A 241 15.07 11.85 12.96
N PRO A 242 15.36 12.33 11.74
CA PRO A 242 15.45 11.44 10.60
C PRO A 242 16.54 10.40 10.87
N ILE A 243 16.32 9.16 10.42
CA ILE A 243 17.36 8.13 10.41
C ILE A 243 18.53 8.70 9.63
N ILE A 244 19.70 8.84 10.29
CA ILE A 244 20.90 9.33 9.63
C ILE A 244 21.31 8.28 8.63
N LEU A 245 21.05 8.55 7.35
CA LEU A 245 21.43 7.72 6.21
C LEU A 245 22.88 8.06 5.84
N VAL A 246 23.82 7.60 6.67
CA VAL A 246 25.26 7.81 6.41
C VAL A 246 25.76 6.81 5.39
#